data_8e280c654a21e9e95ff78b5ed3e2244d
#
_entry.id   8e280c654a21e9e95ff78b5ed3e2244d
#
_cell.length_a   1.000
_cell.length_b   1.000
_cell.length_c   1.000
_cell.angle_alpha   90.00
_cell.angle_beta   90.00
_cell.angle_gamma   90.00
#
_symmetry.space_group_name_H-M   'P 1'
#
loop_
_entity.id
_entity.type
_entity.pdbx_description
1 polymer ?
#
loop_
_entity_poly.entity_id
_entity_poly.type
_entity_poly.pdbx_seq_one_letter_code
_entity_poly.pdbx_strand_id
1 'polypeptide(L)'
;MIASAFTPEPTSTGIRFGNRVIGYSVAVRQLDNGNYDKRIPDGLDLLACIMEAIESGWFTPGIEKEIIIWRWVLVAVFIAEEQAKNGTVEVANDSGGFDTAVIYSGQNGSISVYPAPERFALASYVEGLAIEKYGQELGQQMALRMYRDMLDTDAENGLRLSKMGREGFNLLHDSFIEQIQKEGMPDMPVMH
;
A
#
# COMPACT_ATOMS: atom_id res chain seq x y z
N MET A 1 -24.10 -3.89 17.84
CA MET A 1 -22.88 -3.34 17.26
C MET A 1 -23.00 -1.83 17.29
N ILE A 2 -22.21 -1.16 18.14
CA ILE A 2 -22.17 0.30 18.15
C ILE A 2 -21.40 0.68 16.89
N ALA A 3 -22.09 1.28 15.90
CA ALA A 3 -21.40 1.85 14.76
C ALA A 3 -20.38 2.85 15.31
N SER A 4 -19.11 2.62 15.03
CA SER A 4 -18.07 3.56 15.43
C SER A 4 -18.44 4.94 14.89
N ALA A 5 -18.43 5.95 15.75
CA ALA A 5 -18.64 7.34 15.34
C ALA A 5 -17.60 7.82 14.30
N PHE A 6 -16.67 6.97 13.97
CA PHE A 6 -15.55 7.21 13.07
C PHE A 6 -15.54 6.33 11.83
N THR A 7 -16.65 5.64 11.51
CA THR A 7 -16.75 4.92 10.24
C THR A 7 -16.64 5.91 9.09
N PRO A 8 -15.68 5.75 8.16
CA PRO A 8 -15.54 6.68 7.05
C PRO A 8 -16.68 6.50 6.05
N GLU A 9 -17.18 7.60 5.54
CA GLU A 9 -18.19 7.62 4.50
C GLU A 9 -17.76 8.53 3.35
N PRO A 10 -17.72 8.05 2.11
CA PRO A 10 -17.42 8.92 0.98
C PRO A 10 -18.57 9.88 0.72
N THR A 11 -18.23 11.12 0.37
CA THR A 11 -19.17 12.17 -0.03
C THR A 11 -18.69 12.82 -1.31
N SER A 12 -19.51 13.68 -1.92
CA SER A 12 -19.11 14.42 -3.13
C SER A 12 -17.92 15.38 -2.92
N THR A 13 -17.60 15.74 -1.68
CA THR A 13 -16.53 16.71 -1.37
C THR A 13 -15.33 16.11 -0.66
N GLY A 14 -15.46 14.90 -0.15
CA GLY A 14 -14.39 14.24 0.60
C GLY A 14 -14.90 13.05 1.40
N ILE A 15 -14.12 12.62 2.37
CA ILE A 15 -14.44 11.51 3.26
C ILE A 15 -14.93 12.08 4.59
N ARG A 16 -16.13 11.70 5.00
CA ARG A 16 -16.74 12.11 6.25
C ARG A 16 -16.41 11.13 7.37
N PHE A 17 -16.02 11.71 8.50
CA PHE A 17 -15.82 11.01 9.78
C PHE A 17 -16.67 11.74 10.84
N GLY A 18 -17.84 11.22 11.13
CA GLY A 18 -18.77 11.91 12.03
C GLY A 18 -19.15 13.31 11.51
N ASN A 19 -18.76 14.34 12.23
CA ASN A 19 -19.04 15.75 11.87
C ASN A 19 -17.94 16.38 11.00
N ARG A 20 -16.88 15.66 10.72
CA ARG A 20 -15.69 16.17 10.04
C ARG A 20 -15.61 15.61 8.63
N VAL A 21 -15.29 16.46 7.67
CA VAL A 21 -15.02 16.05 6.28
C VAL A 21 -13.58 16.35 5.96
N ILE A 22 -12.90 15.38 5.40
CA ILE A 22 -11.52 15.50 4.88
C ILE A 22 -11.60 15.44 3.37
N GLY A 23 -11.09 16.46 2.69
CA GLY A 23 -11.06 16.48 1.23
C GLY A 23 -10.23 15.30 0.67
N TYR A 24 -10.60 14.78 -0.50
CA TYR A 24 -9.94 13.61 -1.09
C TYR A 24 -8.43 13.77 -1.25
N SER A 25 -7.97 14.96 -1.64
CA SER A 25 -6.52 15.22 -1.78
C SER A 25 -5.77 15.09 -0.45
N VAL A 26 -6.38 15.50 0.65
CA VAL A 26 -5.81 15.36 1.99
C VAL A 26 -5.85 13.91 2.43
N ALA A 27 -6.94 13.18 2.14
CA ALA A 27 -7.06 11.76 2.45
C ALA A 27 -5.99 10.94 1.73
N VAL A 28 -5.77 11.18 0.44
CA VAL A 28 -4.71 10.51 -0.33
C VAL A 28 -3.32 10.81 0.24
N ARG A 29 -3.08 12.06 0.66
CA ARG A 29 -1.80 12.43 1.29
C ARG A 29 -1.60 11.74 2.63
N GLN A 30 -2.64 11.61 3.44
CA GLN A 30 -2.58 10.86 4.69
C GLN A 30 -2.29 9.38 4.44
N LEU A 31 -2.94 8.81 3.41
CA LEU A 31 -2.67 7.45 2.96
C LEU A 31 -1.18 7.27 2.63
N ASP A 32 -0.62 8.17 1.82
CA ASP A 32 0.77 8.12 1.36
C ASP A 32 1.79 8.26 2.50
N ASN A 33 1.56 9.18 3.40
CA ASN A 33 2.46 9.46 4.52
C ASN A 33 2.33 8.46 5.67
N GLY A 34 1.29 7.62 5.68
CA GLY A 34 0.98 6.79 6.84
C GLY A 34 0.69 7.60 8.11
N ASN A 35 0.46 8.90 7.97
CA ASN A 35 0.30 9.84 9.09
C ASN A 35 -1.18 10.10 9.36
N TYR A 36 -1.83 9.10 9.95
CA TYR A 36 -3.25 9.19 10.30
C TYR A 36 -3.45 9.86 11.64
N ASP A 37 -4.46 10.72 11.70
CA ASP A 37 -5.05 11.09 12.99
C ASP A 37 -5.53 9.78 13.67
N LYS A 38 -5.17 9.56 14.92
CA LYS A 38 -5.55 8.36 15.68
C LYS A 38 -7.07 8.12 15.74
N ARG A 39 -7.87 9.12 15.38
CA ARG A 39 -9.33 9.03 15.29
C ARG A 39 -9.83 8.63 13.91
N ILE A 40 -8.94 8.54 12.93
CA ILE A 40 -9.25 8.13 11.57
C ILE A 40 -8.95 6.63 11.46
N PRO A 41 -9.83 5.85 10.79
CA PRO A 41 -9.59 4.44 10.53
C PRO A 41 -8.26 4.19 9.83
N ASP A 42 -7.82 2.95 9.85
CA ASP A 42 -6.57 2.56 9.23
C ASP A 42 -6.55 2.82 7.70
N GLY A 43 -5.38 2.65 7.10
CA GLY A 43 -5.19 2.95 5.69
C GLY A 43 -6.09 2.16 4.75
N LEU A 44 -6.52 0.96 5.12
CA LEU A 44 -7.40 0.13 4.30
C LEU A 44 -8.83 0.69 4.24
N ASP A 45 -9.35 1.18 5.37
CA ASP A 45 -10.67 1.82 5.40
C ASP A 45 -10.67 3.11 4.60
N LEU A 46 -9.62 3.90 4.73
CA LEU A 46 -9.43 5.12 3.96
C LEU A 46 -9.34 4.84 2.46
N LEU A 47 -8.59 3.80 2.09
CA LEU A 47 -8.46 3.35 0.71
C LEU A 47 -9.81 2.90 0.13
N ALA A 48 -10.58 2.10 0.87
CA ALA A 48 -11.90 1.65 0.45
C ALA A 48 -12.84 2.81 0.15
N CYS A 49 -12.84 3.85 1.00
CA CYS A 49 -13.62 5.07 0.77
C CYS A 49 -13.18 5.84 -0.48
N ILE A 50 -11.87 5.93 -0.72
CA ILE A 50 -11.34 6.57 -1.94
C ILE A 50 -11.76 5.79 -3.18
N MET A 51 -11.67 4.47 -3.17
CA MET A 51 -12.08 3.62 -4.29
C MET A 51 -13.57 3.76 -4.59
N GLU A 52 -14.41 3.77 -3.56
CA GLU A 52 -15.85 4.01 -3.72
C GLU A 52 -16.16 5.38 -4.31
N ALA A 53 -15.44 6.41 -3.89
CA ALA A 53 -15.59 7.76 -4.43
C ALA A 53 -15.20 7.85 -5.91
N ILE A 54 -14.18 7.11 -6.33
CA ILE A 54 -13.78 7.01 -7.74
C ILE A 54 -14.87 6.31 -8.55
N GLU A 55 -15.39 5.19 -8.09
CA GLU A 55 -16.48 4.44 -8.74
C GLU A 55 -17.75 5.26 -8.86
N SER A 56 -18.06 6.07 -7.83
CA SER A 56 -19.22 6.96 -7.82
C SER A 56 -19.03 8.22 -8.67
N GLY A 57 -17.85 8.45 -9.23
CA GLY A 57 -17.53 9.63 -10.02
C GLY A 57 -17.35 10.91 -9.20
N TRP A 58 -17.29 10.84 -7.88
CA TRP A 58 -17.09 12.01 -7.01
C TRP A 58 -15.65 12.49 -6.96
N PHE A 59 -14.71 11.62 -7.28
CA PHE A 59 -13.29 11.91 -7.26
C PHE A 59 -12.61 11.34 -8.50
N THR A 60 -11.92 12.23 -9.25
CA THR A 60 -11.09 11.85 -10.40
C THR A 60 -9.64 12.21 -10.06
N PRO A 61 -8.80 11.24 -9.69
CA PRO A 61 -7.41 11.50 -9.36
C PRO A 61 -6.59 11.86 -10.59
N GLY A 62 -5.60 12.76 -10.42
CA GLY A 62 -4.53 12.91 -11.39
C GLY A 62 -3.47 11.82 -11.22
N ILE A 63 -2.50 11.74 -12.14
CA ILE A 63 -1.47 10.69 -12.13
C ILE A 63 -0.70 10.60 -10.81
N GLU A 64 -0.38 11.71 -10.18
CA GLU A 64 0.33 11.75 -8.90
C GLU A 64 -0.45 11.08 -7.78
N LYS A 65 -1.77 11.23 -7.78
CA LYS A 65 -2.65 10.61 -6.80
C LYS A 65 -3.00 9.17 -7.18
N GLU A 66 -3.16 8.89 -8.46
CA GLU A 66 -3.40 7.54 -8.95
C GLU A 66 -2.27 6.58 -8.57
N ILE A 67 -1.02 7.00 -8.71
CA ILE A 67 0.12 6.16 -8.38
C ILE A 67 0.14 5.81 -6.88
N ILE A 68 -0.23 6.74 -6.02
CA ILE A 68 -0.35 6.52 -4.57
C ILE A 68 -1.45 5.50 -4.29
N ILE A 69 -2.63 5.69 -4.87
CA ILE A 69 -3.78 4.81 -4.67
C ILE A 69 -3.46 3.38 -5.14
N TRP A 70 -2.92 3.23 -6.35
CA TRP A 70 -2.60 1.91 -6.89
C TRP A 70 -1.44 1.23 -6.17
N ARG A 71 -0.47 1.98 -5.67
CA ARG A 71 0.57 1.47 -4.78
C ARG A 71 -0.04 0.84 -3.54
N TRP A 72 -0.97 1.55 -2.90
CA TRP A 72 -1.65 1.06 -1.71
C TRP A 72 -2.53 -0.16 -2.01
N VAL A 73 -3.27 -0.15 -3.10
CA VAL A 73 -4.07 -1.31 -3.52
C VAL A 73 -3.18 -2.53 -3.72
N LEU A 74 -2.10 -2.36 -4.47
CA LEU A 74 -1.16 -3.45 -4.77
C LEU A 74 -0.52 -4.02 -3.50
N VAL A 75 -0.05 -3.15 -2.61
CA VAL A 75 0.56 -3.56 -1.34
C VAL A 75 -0.46 -4.25 -0.45
N ALA A 76 -1.68 -3.75 -0.36
CA ALA A 76 -2.74 -4.36 0.43
C ALA A 76 -3.10 -5.77 -0.07
N VAL A 77 -3.21 -5.96 -1.38
CA VAL A 77 -3.48 -7.27 -1.99
C VAL A 77 -2.30 -8.23 -1.77
N PHE A 78 -1.09 -7.76 -1.96
CA PHE A 78 0.13 -8.54 -1.68
C PHE A 78 0.18 -9.00 -0.22
N ILE A 79 -0.04 -8.10 0.73
CA ILE A 79 -0.07 -8.40 2.15
C ILE A 79 -1.14 -9.45 2.47
N ALA A 80 -2.34 -9.30 1.92
CA ALA A 80 -3.44 -10.23 2.14
C ALA A 80 -3.09 -11.64 1.60
N GLU A 81 -2.49 -11.75 0.45
CA GLU A 81 -2.06 -13.04 -0.11
C GLU A 81 -0.93 -13.69 0.70
N GLU A 82 0.08 -12.92 1.09
CA GLU A 82 1.18 -13.43 1.91
C GLU A 82 0.68 -13.84 3.31
N GLN A 83 -0.23 -13.08 3.90
CA GLN A 83 -0.84 -13.43 5.18
C GLN A 83 -1.64 -14.73 5.08
N ALA A 84 -2.40 -14.92 4.02
CA ALA A 84 -3.15 -16.16 3.79
C ALA A 84 -2.24 -17.37 3.57
N LYS A 85 -1.08 -17.16 2.95
CA LYS A 85 -0.10 -18.21 2.64
C LYS A 85 0.79 -18.58 3.83
N ASN A 86 1.34 -17.58 4.53
CA ASN A 86 2.39 -17.76 5.53
C ASN A 86 1.96 -17.44 6.97
N GLY A 87 0.82 -16.78 7.15
CA GLY A 87 0.36 -16.31 8.45
C GLY A 87 1.05 -15.04 8.94
N THR A 88 0.89 -14.77 10.22
CA THR A 88 1.45 -13.60 10.91
C THR A 88 2.26 -14.01 12.13
N VAL A 89 3.09 -13.13 12.62
CA VAL A 89 3.87 -13.28 13.85
C VAL A 89 3.86 -11.97 14.63
N GLU A 90 3.91 -12.08 15.97
CA GLU A 90 4.05 -10.94 16.86
C GLU A 90 5.52 -10.57 16.98
N VAL A 91 5.85 -9.31 16.72
CA VAL A 91 7.20 -8.76 16.80
C VAL A 91 7.24 -7.68 17.88
N ALA A 92 8.18 -7.77 18.80
CA ALA A 92 8.37 -6.76 19.83
C ALA A 92 8.68 -5.38 19.21
N ASN A 93 8.03 -4.34 19.71
CA ASN A 93 8.23 -2.97 19.28
C ASN A 93 8.94 -2.12 20.34
N ASP A 94 9.37 -0.91 19.96
CA ASP A 94 10.12 -0.01 20.83
C ASP A 94 9.29 0.58 21.99
N SER A 95 7.97 0.48 21.92
CA SER A 95 7.07 0.95 22.99
C SER A 95 6.80 -0.07 24.10
N GLY A 96 7.44 -1.23 24.05
CA GLY A 96 7.27 -2.31 25.03
C GLY A 96 6.08 -3.23 24.76
N GLY A 97 5.39 -3.04 23.64
CA GLY A 97 4.32 -3.91 23.14
C GLY A 97 4.76 -4.78 21.98
N PHE A 98 3.78 -5.28 21.23
CA PHE A 98 4.00 -6.12 20.05
C PHE A 98 3.21 -5.59 18.87
N ASP A 99 3.82 -5.68 17.69
CA ASP A 99 3.16 -5.42 16.42
C ASP A 99 2.94 -6.74 15.68
N THR A 100 1.79 -6.87 15.02
CA THR A 100 1.53 -8.00 14.15
C THR A 100 2.23 -7.78 12.81
N ALA A 101 3.12 -8.69 12.44
CA ALA A 101 3.86 -8.65 11.19
C ALA A 101 3.48 -9.82 10.29
N VAL A 102 3.47 -9.58 8.98
CA VAL A 102 3.22 -10.61 7.98
C VAL A 102 4.55 -11.27 7.59
N ILE A 103 4.51 -12.58 7.42
CA ILE A 103 5.67 -13.35 6.96
C ILE A 103 5.68 -13.35 5.43
N TYR A 104 6.74 -12.83 4.84
CA TYR A 104 6.93 -12.80 3.39
C TYR A 104 7.89 -13.89 2.94
N SER A 105 7.62 -14.49 1.78
CA SER A 105 8.48 -15.48 1.16
C SER A 105 8.90 -15.04 -0.24
N GLY A 106 10.17 -15.19 -0.56
CA GLY A 106 10.74 -14.89 -1.87
C GLY A 106 10.79 -16.11 -2.78
N GLN A 107 11.18 -15.88 -4.04
CA GLN A 107 11.29 -16.91 -5.06
C GLN A 107 12.46 -17.87 -4.77
N ASN A 108 13.52 -17.36 -4.14
CA ASN A 108 14.70 -18.14 -3.76
C ASN A 108 14.55 -18.89 -2.43
N GLY A 109 13.34 -18.88 -1.83
CA GLY A 109 13.08 -19.47 -0.53
C GLY A 109 13.42 -18.60 0.66
N SER A 110 13.81 -17.33 0.45
CA SER A 110 14.04 -16.40 1.53
C SER A 110 12.75 -16.10 2.27
N ILE A 111 12.84 -15.94 3.58
CA ILE A 111 11.72 -15.57 4.46
C ILE A 111 12.09 -14.30 5.20
N SER A 112 11.17 -13.36 5.25
CA SER A 112 11.35 -12.12 5.99
C SER A 112 10.07 -11.76 6.76
N VAL A 113 10.26 -11.00 7.82
CA VAL A 113 9.19 -10.50 8.65
C VAL A 113 9.32 -8.99 8.74
N TYR A 114 8.32 -8.27 8.26
CA TYR A 114 8.32 -6.81 8.27
C TYR A 114 7.12 -6.24 9.01
N PRO A 115 7.33 -5.27 9.91
CA PRO A 115 6.27 -4.43 10.44
C PRO A 115 5.60 -3.59 9.34
N ALA A 116 4.40 -3.08 9.62
CA ALA A 116 3.56 -2.37 8.65
C ALA A 116 4.22 -1.21 7.89
N PRO A 117 5.06 -0.34 8.49
CA PRO A 117 5.69 0.76 7.76
C PRO A 117 6.67 0.33 6.67
N GLU A 118 7.34 -0.79 6.85
CA GLU A 118 8.38 -1.29 5.93
C GLU A 118 7.79 -1.95 4.68
N ARG A 119 6.48 -2.23 4.69
CA ARG A 119 5.74 -2.82 3.57
C ARG A 119 5.76 -1.91 2.34
N PHE A 120 5.77 -0.60 2.56
CA PHE A 120 5.79 0.39 1.50
C PHE A 120 7.17 0.62 0.89
N ALA A 121 8.24 0.27 1.60
CA ALA A 121 9.59 0.39 1.10
C ALA A 121 9.78 -0.42 -0.19
N LEU A 122 9.15 -1.59 -0.29
CA LEU A 122 9.23 -2.43 -1.48
C LEU A 122 8.58 -1.77 -2.71
N ALA A 123 7.40 -1.20 -2.55
CA ALA A 123 6.72 -0.49 -3.64
C ALA A 123 7.48 0.79 -4.05
N SER A 124 7.97 1.55 -3.08
CA SER A 124 8.79 2.74 -3.34
C SER A 124 10.10 2.40 -4.06
N TYR A 125 10.68 1.25 -3.79
CA TYR A 125 11.86 0.76 -4.49
C TYR A 125 11.59 0.58 -6.00
N VAL A 126 10.46 -0.01 -6.36
CA VAL A 126 10.03 -0.17 -7.77
C VAL A 126 9.88 1.16 -8.47
N GLU A 127 9.20 2.12 -7.83
CA GLU A 127 9.05 3.46 -8.39
C GLU A 127 10.38 4.16 -8.56
N GLY A 128 11.26 4.05 -7.57
CA GLY A 128 12.62 4.60 -7.61
C GLY A 128 13.42 4.08 -8.79
N LEU A 129 13.40 2.78 -9.04
CA LEU A 129 14.08 2.17 -10.19
C LEU A 129 13.51 2.67 -11.53
N ALA A 130 12.19 2.79 -11.63
CA ALA A 130 11.54 3.28 -12.84
C ALA A 130 11.88 4.76 -13.09
N ILE A 131 11.88 5.59 -12.06
CA ILE A 131 12.22 7.01 -12.14
C ILE A 131 13.70 7.19 -12.50
N GLU A 132 14.59 6.42 -11.90
CA GLU A 132 16.02 6.45 -12.20
C GLU A 132 16.28 6.10 -13.68
N LYS A 133 15.59 5.10 -14.21
CA LYS A 133 15.79 4.62 -15.56
C LYS A 133 15.13 5.52 -16.62
N TYR A 134 13.94 6.05 -16.36
CA TYR A 134 13.11 6.71 -17.37
C TYR A 134 12.83 8.20 -17.09
N GLY A 135 13.30 8.75 -15.96
CA GLY A 135 12.98 10.09 -15.51
C GLY A 135 11.67 10.16 -14.72
N GLN A 136 11.40 11.31 -14.13
CA GLN A 136 10.30 11.49 -13.18
C GLN A 136 8.92 11.18 -13.79
N GLU A 137 8.60 11.84 -14.89
CA GLU A 137 7.27 11.73 -15.53
C GLU A 137 7.05 10.34 -16.13
N LEU A 138 7.95 9.90 -16.98
CA LEU A 138 7.83 8.60 -17.66
C LEU A 138 7.98 7.46 -16.64
N GLY A 139 8.85 7.60 -15.66
CA GLY A 139 9.04 6.63 -14.59
C GLY A 139 7.77 6.40 -13.76
N GLN A 140 7.07 7.48 -13.42
CA GLN A 140 5.78 7.37 -12.71
C GLN A 140 4.71 6.69 -13.57
N GLN A 141 4.63 7.01 -14.86
CA GLN A 141 3.70 6.35 -15.77
C GLN A 141 3.98 4.86 -15.91
N MET A 142 5.25 4.50 -16.02
CA MET A 142 5.68 3.11 -16.12
C MET A 142 5.39 2.33 -14.83
N ALA A 143 5.63 2.93 -13.67
CA ALA A 143 5.33 2.32 -12.39
C ALA A 143 3.82 2.12 -12.21
N LEU A 144 2.99 3.11 -12.55
CA LEU A 144 1.54 3.00 -12.49
C LEU A 144 1.01 1.87 -13.38
N ARG A 145 1.50 1.79 -14.60
CA ARG A 145 1.16 0.72 -15.54
C ARG A 145 1.54 -0.65 -14.98
N MET A 146 2.74 -0.75 -14.43
CA MET A 146 3.22 -1.98 -13.81
C MET A 146 2.36 -2.39 -12.62
N TYR A 147 1.98 -1.46 -11.75
CA TYR A 147 1.10 -1.75 -10.62
C TYR A 147 -0.25 -2.31 -11.08
N ARG A 148 -0.84 -1.74 -12.13
CA ARG A 148 -2.09 -2.25 -12.71
C ARG A 148 -1.93 -3.64 -13.31
N ASP A 149 -0.82 -3.89 -14.01
CA ASP A 149 -0.53 -5.19 -14.62
C ASP A 149 -0.22 -6.29 -13.59
N MET A 150 0.19 -5.90 -12.39
CA MET A 150 0.43 -6.81 -11.26
C MET A 150 -0.86 -7.23 -10.54
N LEU A 151 -1.99 -6.66 -10.91
CA LEU A 151 -3.30 -6.93 -10.32
C LEU A 151 -4.24 -7.57 -11.34
N ASP A 152 -5.04 -8.51 -10.85
CA ASP A 152 -6.17 -9.10 -11.57
C ASP A 152 -7.45 -8.90 -10.79
N THR A 153 -8.56 -8.94 -11.50
CA THR A 153 -9.89 -8.98 -10.90
C THR A 153 -10.54 -10.33 -11.19
N ASP A 154 -11.11 -10.93 -10.14
CA ASP A 154 -11.90 -12.13 -10.22
C ASP A 154 -13.29 -11.80 -9.70
N ALA A 155 -14.34 -12.16 -10.47
CA ALA A 155 -15.72 -11.89 -10.11
C ALA A 155 -16.14 -12.52 -8.76
N GLU A 156 -15.53 -13.64 -8.38
CA GLU A 156 -15.84 -14.34 -7.13
C GLU A 156 -14.97 -13.90 -5.96
N ASN A 157 -13.67 -13.60 -6.22
CA ASN A 157 -12.68 -13.37 -5.18
C ASN A 157 -12.19 -11.92 -5.09
N GLY A 158 -12.69 -11.02 -5.94
CA GLY A 158 -12.28 -9.62 -5.97
C GLY A 158 -10.87 -9.40 -6.53
N LEU A 159 -10.14 -8.47 -5.95
CA LEU A 159 -8.76 -8.15 -6.36
C LEU A 159 -7.77 -9.21 -5.87
N ARG A 160 -6.87 -9.62 -6.75
CA ARG A 160 -5.76 -10.53 -6.46
C ARG A 160 -4.52 -10.13 -7.25
N LEU A 161 -3.37 -10.68 -6.90
CA LEU A 161 -2.18 -10.54 -7.72
C LEU A 161 -2.34 -11.32 -9.04
N SER A 162 -1.90 -10.71 -10.13
CA SER A 162 -1.71 -11.43 -11.39
C SER A 162 -0.50 -12.38 -11.27
N LYS A 163 -0.30 -13.25 -12.26
CA LYS A 163 0.92 -14.06 -12.34
C LYS A 163 2.16 -13.17 -12.32
N MET A 164 2.17 -12.11 -13.13
CA MET A 164 3.24 -11.12 -13.15
C MET A 164 3.43 -10.45 -11.78
N GLY A 165 2.35 -10.15 -11.07
CA GLY A 165 2.41 -9.57 -9.74
C GLY A 165 3.08 -10.48 -8.73
N ARG A 166 2.75 -11.75 -8.69
CA ARG A 166 3.38 -12.74 -7.79
C ARG A 166 4.86 -12.93 -8.10
N GLU A 167 5.20 -13.14 -9.37
CA GLU A 167 6.58 -13.29 -9.79
C GLU A 167 7.40 -12.02 -9.53
N GLY A 168 6.81 -10.84 -9.83
CA GLY A 168 7.45 -9.56 -9.61
C GLY A 168 7.72 -9.27 -8.13
N PHE A 169 6.76 -9.51 -7.25
CA PHE A 169 6.97 -9.33 -5.81
C PHE A 169 8.01 -10.30 -5.25
N ASN A 170 8.03 -11.54 -5.70
CA ASN A 170 9.04 -12.51 -5.27
C ASN A 170 10.46 -12.05 -5.65
N LEU A 171 10.65 -11.59 -6.88
CA LEU A 171 11.94 -11.07 -7.35
C LEU A 171 12.35 -9.80 -6.60
N LEU A 172 11.40 -8.87 -6.42
CA LEU A 172 11.64 -7.62 -5.70
C LEU A 172 11.96 -7.87 -4.22
N HIS A 173 11.25 -8.78 -3.60
CA HIS A 173 11.52 -9.20 -2.22
C HIS A 173 12.95 -9.72 -2.07
N ASP A 174 13.38 -10.61 -2.94
CA ASP A 174 14.73 -11.17 -2.90
C ASP A 174 15.80 -10.09 -3.11
N SER A 175 15.60 -9.20 -4.08
CA SER A 175 16.50 -8.07 -4.34
C SER A 175 16.55 -7.09 -3.16
N PHE A 176 15.41 -6.81 -2.54
CA PHE A 176 15.31 -5.94 -1.37
C PHE A 176 16.06 -6.53 -0.17
N ILE A 177 15.90 -7.84 0.08
CA ILE A 177 16.62 -8.53 1.16
C ILE A 177 18.13 -8.51 0.91
N GLU A 178 18.59 -8.74 -0.31
CA GLU A 178 20.00 -8.66 -0.66
C GLU A 178 20.57 -7.26 -0.41
N GLN A 179 19.81 -6.23 -0.76
CA GLN A 179 20.23 -4.85 -0.53
C GLN A 179 20.33 -4.52 0.96
N ILE A 180 19.33 -4.92 1.76
CA ILE A 180 19.37 -4.75 3.22
C ILE A 180 20.59 -5.45 3.83
N GLN A 181 20.91 -6.64 3.40
CA GLN A 181 22.07 -7.39 3.90
C GLN A 181 23.38 -6.71 3.57
N LYS A 182 23.49 -6.04 2.41
CA LYS A 182 24.71 -5.33 1.99
C LYS A 182 24.87 -3.95 2.58
N GLU A 183 23.79 -3.16 2.67
CA GLU A 183 23.82 -1.72 2.91
C GLU A 183 23.04 -1.28 4.16
N GLY A 184 22.38 -2.21 4.83
CA GLY A 184 21.44 -1.89 5.90
C GLY A 184 20.08 -1.41 5.38
N MET A 185 19.15 -1.10 6.28
CA MET A 185 17.83 -0.61 5.89
C MET A 185 17.94 0.73 5.15
N PRO A 186 17.40 0.84 3.93
CA PRO A 186 17.34 2.12 3.25
C PRO A 186 16.50 3.11 4.06
N ASP A 187 16.89 4.37 4.07
CA ASP A 187 16.03 5.42 4.59
C ASP A 187 14.70 5.35 3.86
N MET A 188 13.62 5.23 4.62
CA MET A 188 12.28 5.26 4.04
C MET A 188 12.12 6.58 3.28
N PRO A 189 11.85 6.56 1.96
CA PRO A 189 11.61 7.80 1.27
C PRO A 189 10.45 8.52 1.95
N VAL A 190 10.69 9.77 2.37
CA VAL A 190 9.63 10.64 2.86
C VAL A 190 8.73 10.90 1.66
N MET A 191 7.64 10.18 1.59
CA MET A 191 6.66 10.35 0.52
C MET A 191 5.81 11.58 0.86
N HIS A 192 6.06 12.62 0.12
CA HIS A 192 5.33 13.88 0.23
C HIS A 192 4.04 13.86 -0.59
#